data_adbc4ede94250baea8a588df3e8eed92
#
_entry.id   adbc4ede94250baea8a588df3e8eed92
#
_cell.length_a   1.000
_cell.length_b   1.000
_cell.length_c   1.000
_cell.angle_alpha   90.00
_cell.angle_beta   90.00
_cell.angle_gamma   90.00
#
_symmetry.space_group_name_H-M   'P 1'
#
loop_
_entity.id
_entity.type
_entity.pdbx_description
1 polymer ?
#
loop_
_entity_poly.entity_id
_entity_poly.type
_entity_poly.pdbx_seq_one_letter_code
_entity_poly.pdbx_strand_id
1 'polypeptide(L)'
;MLPVGKLDSDVLKRIVIDKIKYKCEDVKVRAGVGEDCAVVGYGDYDCVISTDPITSSINDVGRLSIHISCNDIASNGVQPIAITLAVMLPKGTTEEDVEKIMAQAAKSAEDVGVEIVGGHTEITEAVNQPVIVSTAFGKVVAGESQSASEMRAGDVILMTKQAGLEGTGIICSDYEDELSNVLSSDELAEGKAKLDDVSVVKEGVIAGKIGTHGMHDVTEGGLLGAVWEICNISSLG
;
A
#
# COMPACT_ATOMS: atom_id res chain seq x y z
N MET A 1 23.44 0.03 14.53
CA MET A 1 23.03 -0.50 13.20
C MET A 1 21.51 -0.51 13.21
N LEU A 2 20.87 -0.05 12.14
CA LEU A 2 19.41 -0.09 12.06
C LEU A 2 18.94 -1.53 11.79
N PRO A 3 17.79 -1.96 12.36
CA PRO A 3 17.21 -3.27 12.07
C PRO A 3 16.65 -3.33 10.64
N VAL A 4 16.40 -4.54 10.16
CA VAL A 4 15.65 -4.79 8.92
C VAL A 4 14.17 -4.45 9.16
N GLY A 5 13.50 -3.86 8.17
CA GLY A 5 12.09 -3.47 8.20
C GLY A 5 11.89 -1.95 8.14
N LYS A 6 10.63 -1.52 8.33
CA LYS A 6 10.26 -0.10 8.41
C LYS A 6 11.03 0.60 9.52
N LEU A 7 11.48 1.82 9.28
CA LEU A 7 12.16 2.61 10.31
C LEU A 7 11.18 2.94 11.45
N ASP A 8 11.70 2.90 12.67
CA ASP A 8 10.98 3.44 13.83
C ASP A 8 10.52 4.88 13.57
N SER A 9 9.30 5.22 13.99
CA SER A 9 8.65 6.50 13.70
C SER A 9 9.46 7.72 14.15
N ASP A 10 10.09 7.66 15.32
CA ASP A 10 10.93 8.77 15.84
C ASP A 10 12.21 8.90 15.02
N VAL A 11 12.79 7.77 14.61
CA VAL A 11 13.96 7.74 13.74
C VAL A 11 13.60 8.31 12.37
N LEU A 12 12.52 7.82 11.75
CA LEU A 12 12.01 8.29 10.45
C LEU A 12 11.79 9.82 10.49
N LYS A 13 11.09 10.30 11.51
CA LYS A 13 10.85 11.74 11.68
C LYS A 13 12.16 12.53 11.72
N ARG A 14 13.07 12.14 12.59
CA ARG A 14 14.30 12.90 12.89
C ARG A 14 15.32 12.90 11.75
N ILE A 15 15.52 11.76 11.06
CA ILE A 15 16.60 11.62 10.08
C ILE A 15 16.13 11.65 8.62
N VAL A 16 14.82 11.57 8.37
CA VAL A 16 14.22 11.66 7.02
C VAL A 16 13.33 12.88 6.92
N ILE A 17 12.18 12.90 7.58
CA ILE A 17 11.14 13.92 7.41
C ILE A 17 11.67 15.32 7.79
N ASP A 18 12.33 15.45 8.92
CA ASP A 18 12.89 16.73 9.39
C ASP A 18 14.06 17.26 8.53
N LYS A 19 14.55 16.48 7.55
CA LYS A 19 15.54 16.93 6.56
C LYS A 19 14.90 17.60 5.35
N ILE A 20 13.64 17.39 5.10
CA ILE A 20 12.89 17.99 3.98
C ILE A 20 12.56 19.44 4.34
N LYS A 21 13.37 20.39 3.84
CA LYS A 21 13.25 21.81 4.20
C LYS A 21 12.44 22.62 3.21
N TYR A 22 12.55 22.29 1.91
CA TYR A 22 11.81 22.99 0.88
C TYR A 22 10.33 22.62 0.94
N LYS A 23 9.47 23.63 0.83
CA LYS A 23 8.01 23.45 0.83
C LYS A 23 7.41 24.20 -0.34
N CYS A 24 6.62 23.50 -1.14
CA CYS A 24 5.82 24.08 -2.22
C CYS A 24 4.44 24.46 -1.68
N GLU A 25 3.89 25.59 -2.13
CA GLU A 25 2.57 26.07 -1.69
C GLU A 25 1.43 25.15 -2.17
N ASP A 26 1.60 24.51 -3.32
CA ASP A 26 0.60 23.58 -3.87
C ASP A 26 0.51 22.25 -3.09
N VAL A 27 1.47 21.92 -2.24
CA VAL A 27 1.44 20.69 -1.42
C VAL A 27 0.61 20.93 -0.18
N LYS A 28 -0.57 20.30 -0.11
CA LYS A 28 -1.53 20.42 0.99
C LYS A 28 -1.24 19.46 2.13
N VAL A 29 -1.03 18.16 1.82
CA VAL A 29 -0.63 17.13 2.78
C VAL A 29 0.78 16.66 2.42
N ARG A 30 1.64 16.60 3.41
CA ARG A 30 3.07 16.28 3.27
C ARG A 30 3.41 15.00 4.00
N ALA A 31 4.58 14.43 3.65
CA ALA A 31 5.11 13.28 4.37
C ALA A 31 5.09 13.50 5.89
N GLY A 32 4.45 12.59 6.59
CA GLY A 32 4.29 12.55 8.05
C GLY A 32 4.24 11.11 8.54
N VAL A 33 4.43 10.92 9.83
CA VAL A 33 4.21 9.60 10.45
C VAL A 33 2.70 9.36 10.52
N GLY A 34 2.23 8.25 9.95
CA GLY A 34 0.80 7.91 9.88
C GLY A 34 0.03 8.57 8.73
N GLU A 35 0.71 9.33 7.85
CA GLU A 35 0.12 9.84 6.60
C GLU A 35 0.51 8.91 5.44
N ASP A 36 -0.44 8.16 4.91
CA ASP A 36 -0.23 7.21 3.81
C ASP A 36 -0.03 7.93 2.48
N CYS A 37 -0.66 9.09 2.30
CA CYS A 37 -0.65 9.83 1.05
C CYS A 37 -0.14 11.27 1.20
N ALA A 38 0.51 11.75 0.14
CA ALA A 38 0.66 13.17 -0.11
C ALA A 38 -0.52 13.71 -0.91
N VAL A 39 -0.87 14.99 -0.70
CA VAL A 39 -1.93 15.68 -1.47
C VAL A 39 -1.36 16.94 -2.10
N VAL A 40 -1.47 17.03 -3.41
CA VAL A 40 -0.98 18.17 -4.21
C VAL A 40 -2.16 18.82 -4.94
N GLY A 41 -2.31 20.13 -4.78
CA GLY A 41 -3.37 20.92 -5.40
C GLY A 41 -3.12 21.25 -6.86
N TYR A 42 -4.13 21.10 -7.68
CA TYR A 42 -4.15 21.47 -9.10
C TYR A 42 -5.43 22.27 -9.43
N GLY A 43 -5.53 23.48 -8.89
CA GLY A 43 -6.70 24.32 -9.07
C GLY A 43 -7.95 23.74 -8.40
N ASP A 44 -8.96 23.35 -9.18
CA ASP A 44 -10.23 22.81 -8.71
C ASP A 44 -10.13 21.33 -8.24
N TYR A 45 -8.97 20.71 -8.40
CA TYR A 45 -8.75 19.31 -8.04
C TYR A 45 -7.49 19.14 -7.21
N ASP A 46 -7.48 18.07 -6.44
CA ASP A 46 -6.32 17.55 -5.72
C ASP A 46 -5.87 16.22 -6.34
N CYS A 47 -4.56 16.05 -6.40
CA CYS A 47 -3.93 14.77 -6.69
C CYS A 47 -3.48 14.15 -5.38
N VAL A 48 -4.00 12.96 -5.07
CA VAL A 48 -3.59 12.12 -3.95
C VAL A 48 -2.55 11.14 -4.47
N ILE A 49 -1.42 11.01 -3.79
CA ILE A 49 -0.25 10.25 -4.27
C ILE A 49 0.28 9.38 -3.13
N SER A 50 0.47 8.09 -3.39
CA SER A 50 1.20 7.18 -2.52
C SER A 50 2.28 6.43 -3.27
N THR A 51 3.35 6.02 -2.57
CA THR A 51 4.45 5.24 -3.13
C THR A 51 4.94 4.20 -2.14
N ASP A 52 4.84 2.92 -2.50
CA ASP A 52 5.28 1.80 -1.69
C ASP A 52 6.12 0.78 -2.45
N PRO A 53 7.13 0.22 -1.79
CA PRO A 53 7.89 -0.91 -2.30
C PRO A 53 7.28 -2.23 -1.84
N ILE A 54 7.17 -3.21 -2.73
CA ILE A 54 6.93 -4.61 -2.38
C ILE A 54 8.25 -5.35 -2.36
N THR A 55 8.65 -5.78 -1.15
CA THR A 55 9.94 -6.42 -0.88
C THR A 55 9.82 -7.77 -0.18
N SER A 56 8.62 -8.17 0.23
CA SER A 56 8.37 -9.33 1.08
C SER A 56 7.69 -10.49 0.38
N SER A 57 7.28 -10.33 -0.88
CA SER A 57 6.66 -11.39 -1.69
C SER A 57 7.50 -11.68 -2.92
N ILE A 58 7.60 -12.96 -3.27
CA ILE A 58 8.28 -13.43 -4.50
C ILE A 58 7.23 -13.80 -5.54
N ASN A 59 6.27 -14.64 -5.15
CA ASN A 59 5.30 -15.22 -6.08
C ASN A 59 4.16 -14.27 -6.47
N ASP A 60 3.77 -13.34 -5.60
CA ASP A 60 2.63 -12.43 -5.80
C ASP A 60 3.04 -10.95 -5.84
N VAL A 61 4.32 -10.66 -6.10
CA VAL A 61 4.86 -9.30 -6.12
C VAL A 61 4.14 -8.37 -7.10
N GLY A 62 3.75 -8.90 -8.29
CA GLY A 62 3.01 -8.13 -9.30
C GLY A 62 1.61 -7.76 -8.82
N ARG A 63 0.89 -8.68 -8.17
CA ARG A 63 -0.43 -8.44 -7.58
C ARG A 63 -0.35 -7.38 -6.48
N LEU A 64 0.51 -7.61 -5.50
CA LEU A 64 0.62 -6.75 -4.32
C LEU A 64 1.07 -5.33 -4.68
N SER A 65 1.94 -5.17 -5.69
CA SER A 65 2.39 -3.84 -6.12
C SER A 65 1.25 -2.92 -6.59
N ILE A 66 0.15 -3.49 -7.04
CA ILE A 66 -1.04 -2.71 -7.41
C ILE A 66 -1.91 -2.43 -6.17
N HIS A 67 -2.23 -3.49 -5.41
CA HIS A 67 -3.20 -3.36 -4.33
C HIS A 67 -2.71 -2.45 -3.20
N ILE A 68 -1.45 -2.56 -2.76
CA ILE A 68 -0.96 -1.82 -1.60
C ILE A 68 -1.04 -0.31 -1.85
N SER A 69 -0.37 0.21 -2.88
CA SER A 69 -0.43 1.65 -3.17
C SER A 69 -1.83 2.16 -3.55
N CYS A 70 -2.70 1.30 -4.12
CA CYS A 70 -4.09 1.67 -4.38
C CYS A 70 -4.93 1.71 -3.09
N ASN A 71 -4.62 0.88 -2.10
CA ASN A 71 -5.27 0.89 -0.80
C ASN A 71 -4.99 2.20 -0.05
N ASP A 72 -3.76 2.73 -0.12
CA ASP A 72 -3.42 4.04 0.45
C ASP A 72 -4.26 5.16 -0.16
N ILE A 73 -4.38 5.20 -1.49
CA ILE A 73 -5.24 6.18 -2.15
C ILE A 73 -6.69 6.05 -1.66
N ALA A 74 -7.16 4.81 -1.50
CA ALA A 74 -8.51 4.53 -1.04
C ALA A 74 -8.72 4.88 0.45
N SER A 75 -7.68 4.78 1.30
CA SER A 75 -7.72 5.23 2.70
C SER A 75 -7.90 6.74 2.83
N ASN A 76 -7.65 7.50 1.76
CA ASN A 76 -7.99 8.91 1.65
C ASN A 76 -9.39 9.17 1.02
N GLY A 77 -10.21 8.12 0.86
CA GLY A 77 -11.57 8.22 0.30
C GLY A 77 -11.60 8.40 -1.22
N VAL A 78 -10.48 8.19 -1.90
CA VAL A 78 -10.29 8.55 -3.31
C VAL A 78 -10.12 7.29 -4.17
N GLN A 79 -10.74 7.28 -5.36
CA GLN A 79 -10.51 6.22 -6.35
C GLN A 79 -9.12 6.40 -6.98
N PRO A 80 -8.24 5.39 -6.92
CA PRO A 80 -7.01 5.40 -7.71
C PRO A 80 -7.37 5.37 -9.20
N ILE A 81 -6.63 6.14 -10.03
CA ILE A 81 -6.89 6.24 -11.47
C ILE A 81 -5.69 5.82 -12.32
N ALA A 82 -4.48 6.02 -11.81
CA ALA A 82 -3.25 5.71 -12.51
C ALA A 82 -2.18 5.18 -11.55
N ILE A 83 -1.27 4.35 -12.05
CA ILE A 83 -0.14 3.83 -11.28
C ILE A 83 1.08 3.69 -12.20
N THR A 84 2.25 3.99 -11.66
CA THR A 84 3.55 3.69 -12.29
C THR A 84 4.29 2.62 -11.51
N LEU A 85 5.07 1.78 -12.20
CA LEU A 85 5.81 0.66 -11.61
C LEU A 85 7.31 0.77 -11.92
N ALA A 86 8.15 0.81 -10.91
CA ALA A 86 9.59 0.57 -11.06
C ALA A 86 9.86 -0.88 -10.67
N VAL A 87 10.11 -1.73 -11.66
CA VAL A 87 10.28 -3.18 -11.53
C VAL A 87 11.78 -3.50 -11.58
N MET A 88 12.34 -3.93 -10.47
CA MET A 88 13.74 -4.33 -10.32
C MET A 88 13.80 -5.83 -10.09
N LEU A 89 14.44 -6.55 -11.01
CA LEU A 89 14.50 -8.00 -11.01
C LEU A 89 15.95 -8.48 -10.87
N PRO A 90 16.17 -9.58 -10.13
CA PRO A 90 17.51 -10.09 -9.91
C PRO A 90 18.10 -10.70 -11.18
N LYS A 91 19.43 -10.81 -11.22
CA LYS A 91 20.14 -11.53 -12.28
C LYS A 91 19.66 -12.98 -12.38
N GLY A 92 19.38 -13.42 -13.59
CA GLY A 92 18.87 -14.76 -13.88
C GLY A 92 17.35 -14.83 -14.08
N THR A 93 16.64 -13.72 -13.89
CA THR A 93 15.20 -13.61 -14.23
C THR A 93 15.00 -13.87 -15.73
N THR A 94 14.01 -14.65 -16.07
CA THR A 94 13.65 -15.00 -17.45
C THR A 94 12.53 -14.08 -18.00
N GLU A 95 12.31 -14.11 -19.31
CA GLU A 95 11.18 -13.41 -19.92
C GLU A 95 9.84 -13.92 -19.38
N GLU A 96 9.73 -15.23 -19.11
CA GLU A 96 8.53 -15.86 -18.55
C GLU A 96 8.23 -15.35 -17.11
N ASP A 97 9.27 -15.15 -16.29
CA ASP A 97 9.11 -14.56 -14.96
C ASP A 97 8.57 -13.14 -15.04
N VAL A 98 9.11 -12.33 -15.96
CA VAL A 98 8.63 -10.95 -16.19
C VAL A 98 7.18 -10.96 -16.66
N GLU A 99 6.84 -11.83 -17.63
CA GLU A 99 5.48 -11.96 -18.15
C GLU A 99 4.49 -12.35 -17.03
N LYS A 100 4.84 -13.31 -16.19
CA LYS A 100 4.04 -13.71 -15.03
C LYS A 100 3.78 -12.54 -14.07
N ILE A 101 4.83 -11.82 -13.70
CA ILE A 101 4.72 -10.65 -12.78
C ILE A 101 3.81 -9.58 -13.39
N MET A 102 4.02 -9.25 -14.66
CA MET A 102 3.23 -8.22 -15.34
C MET A 102 1.79 -8.64 -15.59
N ALA A 103 1.53 -9.94 -15.84
CA ALA A 103 0.17 -10.47 -15.95
C ALA A 103 -0.59 -10.34 -14.62
N GLN A 104 0.06 -10.62 -13.49
CA GLN A 104 -0.52 -10.39 -12.16
C GLN A 104 -0.84 -8.91 -11.93
N ALA A 105 0.11 -8.02 -12.24
CA ALA A 105 -0.08 -6.58 -12.09
C ALA A 105 -1.23 -6.07 -12.98
N ALA A 106 -1.25 -6.46 -14.26
CA ALA A 106 -2.29 -6.06 -15.19
C ALA A 106 -3.68 -6.53 -14.76
N LYS A 107 -3.80 -7.79 -14.29
CA LYS A 107 -5.08 -8.34 -13.79
C LYS A 107 -5.56 -7.59 -12.56
N SER A 108 -4.67 -7.32 -11.59
CA SER A 108 -5.00 -6.57 -10.38
C SER A 108 -5.39 -5.12 -10.69
N ALA A 109 -4.72 -4.48 -11.65
CA ALA A 109 -5.05 -3.13 -12.10
C ALA A 109 -6.46 -3.06 -12.73
N GLU A 110 -6.82 -4.07 -13.55
CA GLU A 110 -8.17 -4.21 -14.11
C GLU A 110 -9.21 -4.36 -13.01
N ASP A 111 -8.95 -5.21 -11.99
CA ASP A 111 -9.89 -5.51 -10.91
C ASP A 111 -10.23 -4.29 -10.05
N VAL A 112 -9.27 -3.39 -9.84
CA VAL A 112 -9.48 -2.16 -9.04
C VAL A 112 -9.79 -0.92 -9.91
N GLY A 113 -9.71 -1.05 -11.23
CA GLY A 113 -10.00 0.03 -12.18
C GLY A 113 -8.94 1.12 -12.22
N VAL A 114 -7.66 0.74 -12.13
CA VAL A 114 -6.50 1.64 -12.24
C VAL A 114 -5.72 1.34 -13.53
N GLU A 115 -5.19 2.36 -14.20
CA GLU A 115 -4.36 2.20 -15.39
C GLU A 115 -2.87 2.21 -15.04
N ILE A 116 -2.11 1.20 -15.49
CA ILE A 116 -0.65 1.22 -15.44
C ILE A 116 -0.17 2.14 -16.56
N VAL A 117 0.24 3.36 -16.21
CA VAL A 117 0.56 4.42 -17.17
C VAL A 117 2.04 4.52 -17.53
N GLY A 118 2.89 3.68 -16.95
CA GLY A 118 4.32 3.64 -17.25
C GLY A 118 5.16 3.18 -16.07
N GLY A 119 6.45 3.48 -16.16
CA GLY A 119 7.42 3.10 -15.14
C GLY A 119 8.78 2.75 -15.73
N HIS A 120 9.48 1.83 -15.06
CA HIS A 120 10.80 1.33 -15.46
C HIS A 120 10.90 -0.16 -15.17
N THR A 121 11.54 -0.93 -16.05
CA THR A 121 11.79 -2.36 -15.82
C THR A 121 13.24 -2.67 -16.14
N GLU A 122 13.96 -3.26 -15.19
CA GLU A 122 15.36 -3.65 -15.38
C GLU A 122 15.73 -4.96 -14.68
N ILE A 123 16.75 -5.64 -15.21
CA ILE A 123 17.47 -6.70 -14.53
C ILE A 123 18.71 -6.08 -13.88
N THR A 124 18.88 -6.24 -12.57
CA THR A 124 19.94 -5.56 -11.82
C THR A 124 20.59 -6.46 -10.77
N GLU A 125 21.85 -6.19 -10.45
CA GLU A 125 22.56 -6.83 -9.34
C GLU A 125 22.29 -6.15 -7.98
N ALA A 126 21.51 -5.06 -7.98
CA ALA A 126 21.17 -4.31 -6.76
C ALA A 126 20.15 -5.03 -5.87
N VAL A 127 19.41 -6.01 -6.41
CA VAL A 127 18.41 -6.80 -5.70
C VAL A 127 18.72 -8.30 -5.83
N ASN A 128 18.32 -9.08 -4.82
CA ASN A 128 18.47 -10.54 -4.79
C ASN A 128 17.14 -11.29 -4.98
N GLN A 129 16.04 -10.56 -5.02
CA GLN A 129 14.68 -11.03 -5.31
C GLN A 129 13.92 -9.92 -6.03
N PRO A 130 12.76 -10.20 -6.65
CA PRO A 130 11.95 -9.17 -7.27
C PRO A 130 11.58 -8.07 -6.28
N VAL A 131 11.74 -6.81 -6.70
CA VAL A 131 11.29 -5.63 -5.95
C VAL A 131 10.52 -4.74 -6.92
N ILE A 132 9.30 -4.39 -6.56
CA ILE A 132 8.49 -3.44 -7.32
C ILE A 132 8.17 -2.25 -6.43
N VAL A 133 8.53 -1.06 -6.89
CA VAL A 133 8.09 0.20 -6.28
C VAL A 133 6.98 0.75 -7.14
N SER A 134 5.80 0.91 -6.56
CA SER A 134 4.63 1.46 -7.24
C SER A 134 4.31 2.85 -6.73
N THR A 135 3.86 3.72 -7.64
CA THR A 135 3.34 5.04 -7.28
C THR A 135 1.94 5.17 -7.84
N ALA A 136 0.95 5.22 -6.97
CA ALA A 136 -0.45 5.36 -7.32
C ALA A 136 -0.91 6.83 -7.23
N PHE A 137 -1.86 7.18 -8.10
CA PHE A 137 -2.42 8.53 -8.21
C PHE A 137 -3.95 8.45 -8.14
N GLY A 138 -4.53 9.28 -7.29
CA GLY A 138 -5.96 9.52 -7.23
C GLY A 138 -6.30 10.96 -7.56
N LYS A 139 -7.50 11.22 -8.09
CA LYS A 139 -8.02 12.57 -8.37
C LYS A 139 -9.30 12.79 -7.60
N VAL A 140 -9.40 13.90 -6.90
CA VAL A 140 -10.57 14.31 -6.14
C VAL A 140 -10.81 15.82 -6.28
N VAL A 141 -12.02 16.28 -6.03
CA VAL A 141 -12.31 17.73 -5.94
C VAL A 141 -11.51 18.34 -4.80
N ALA A 142 -11.00 19.55 -5.01
CA ALA A 142 -10.11 20.19 -4.04
C ALA A 142 -10.72 20.26 -2.63
N GLY A 143 -10.01 19.66 -1.67
CA GLY A 143 -10.42 19.62 -0.26
C GLY A 143 -11.38 18.49 0.12
N GLU A 144 -11.70 17.55 -0.79
CA GLU A 144 -12.56 16.41 -0.51
C GLU A 144 -11.80 15.10 -0.19
N SER A 145 -10.46 15.12 -0.24
CA SER A 145 -9.67 13.98 0.28
C SER A 145 -9.75 13.92 1.80
N GLN A 146 -9.81 12.71 2.35
CA GLN A 146 -9.87 12.52 3.80
C GLN A 146 -8.46 12.32 4.36
N SER A 147 -8.17 12.90 5.51
CA SER A 147 -6.93 12.68 6.25
C SER A 147 -7.19 11.78 7.45
N ALA A 148 -6.25 10.90 7.76
CA ALA A 148 -6.29 10.08 8.98
C ALA A 148 -6.24 10.94 10.27
N SER A 149 -5.86 12.20 10.19
CA SER A 149 -5.67 13.11 11.33
C SER A 149 -6.95 13.75 11.88
N GLU A 150 -8.12 13.47 11.32
CA GLU A 150 -9.39 14.08 11.74
C GLU A 150 -10.17 13.26 12.76
N MET A 151 -9.63 12.14 13.23
CA MET A 151 -10.27 11.26 14.22
C MET A 151 -10.51 12.00 15.54
N ARG A 152 -11.61 11.69 16.21
CA ARG A 152 -12.08 12.34 17.44
C ARG A 152 -12.35 11.32 18.54
N ALA A 153 -12.16 11.75 19.77
CA ALA A 153 -12.52 10.94 20.92
C ALA A 153 -14.03 10.60 20.89
N GLY A 154 -14.34 9.32 20.98
CA GLY A 154 -15.70 8.80 20.91
C GLY A 154 -16.10 8.27 19.53
N ASP A 155 -15.25 8.39 18.51
CA ASP A 155 -15.48 7.75 17.23
C ASP A 155 -15.47 6.22 17.35
N VAL A 156 -16.27 5.57 16.52
CA VAL A 156 -16.31 4.10 16.43
C VAL A 156 -15.31 3.64 15.39
N ILE A 157 -14.43 2.72 15.77
CA ILE A 157 -13.48 2.08 14.86
C ILE A 157 -14.16 0.88 14.20
N LEU A 158 -14.18 0.87 12.88
CA LEU A 158 -14.66 -0.24 12.06
C LEU A 158 -13.49 -0.85 11.29
N MET A 159 -13.40 -2.17 11.31
CA MET A 159 -12.47 -2.92 10.46
C MET A 159 -13.26 -3.65 9.38
N THR A 160 -12.87 -3.51 8.13
CA THR A 160 -13.39 -4.30 7.02
C THR A 160 -12.55 -5.55 6.82
N LYS A 161 -13.15 -6.60 6.25
CA LYS A 161 -12.48 -7.87 5.93
C LYS A 161 -11.87 -8.57 7.17
N GLN A 162 -10.69 -9.15 7.02
CA GLN A 162 -10.04 -9.96 8.06
C GLN A 162 -8.62 -9.46 8.30
N ALA A 163 -8.16 -9.56 9.55
CA ALA A 163 -6.76 -9.27 9.87
C ALA A 163 -5.82 -10.34 9.32
N GLY A 164 -4.62 -9.94 8.87
CA GLY A 164 -3.57 -10.85 8.44
C GLY A 164 -3.77 -11.48 7.05
N LEU A 165 -4.65 -10.96 6.20
CA LEU A 165 -4.91 -11.49 4.86
C LEU A 165 -3.64 -11.56 4.02
N GLU A 166 -2.92 -10.45 3.89
CA GLU A 166 -1.70 -10.34 3.10
C GLU A 166 -0.62 -11.29 3.60
N GLY A 167 -0.27 -11.19 4.89
CA GLY A 167 0.77 -12.04 5.47
C GLY A 167 0.46 -13.53 5.37
N THR A 168 -0.81 -13.93 5.58
CA THR A 168 -1.23 -15.33 5.40
C THR A 168 -1.05 -15.79 3.96
N GLY A 169 -1.50 -14.97 3.02
CA GLY A 169 -1.39 -15.29 1.59
C GLY A 169 0.05 -15.40 1.11
N ILE A 170 0.90 -14.44 1.48
CA ILE A 170 2.35 -14.46 1.15
C ILE A 170 3.01 -15.72 1.73
N ILE A 171 2.80 -16.01 3.00
CA ILE A 171 3.40 -17.20 3.64
C ILE A 171 2.95 -18.48 2.95
N CYS A 172 1.67 -18.64 2.64
CA CYS A 172 1.16 -19.82 1.96
C CYS A 172 1.64 -19.91 0.50
N SER A 173 1.93 -18.79 -0.15
CA SER A 173 2.39 -18.74 -1.53
C SER A 173 3.91 -18.95 -1.66
N ASP A 174 4.70 -18.29 -0.81
CA ASP A 174 6.15 -18.28 -0.93
C ASP A 174 6.82 -19.46 -0.18
N TYR A 175 6.14 -20.05 0.82
CA TYR A 175 6.66 -21.18 1.61
C TYR A 175 5.77 -22.44 1.49
N GLU A 176 5.19 -22.64 0.31
CA GLU A 176 4.29 -23.78 0.05
C GLU A 176 4.95 -25.15 0.32
N ASP A 177 6.19 -25.32 -0.13
CA ASP A 177 6.92 -26.58 0.00
C ASP A 177 7.13 -26.95 1.48
N GLU A 178 7.49 -25.97 2.32
CA GLU A 178 7.68 -26.17 3.76
C GLU A 178 6.35 -26.44 4.47
N LEU A 179 5.32 -25.65 4.12
CA LEU A 179 4.01 -25.74 4.74
C LEU A 179 3.24 -26.98 4.34
N SER A 180 3.49 -27.57 3.18
CA SER A 180 2.87 -28.82 2.73
C SER A 180 3.13 -30.02 3.66
N ASN A 181 4.13 -29.90 4.54
CA ASN A 181 4.42 -30.90 5.57
C ASN A 181 3.52 -30.81 6.81
N VAL A 182 2.80 -29.68 6.99
CA VAL A 182 1.98 -29.40 8.20
C VAL A 182 0.55 -28.97 7.88
N LEU A 183 0.30 -28.48 6.66
CA LEU A 183 -1.03 -28.08 6.17
C LEU A 183 -1.47 -28.98 5.02
N SER A 184 -2.77 -29.22 4.93
CA SER A 184 -3.36 -29.89 3.79
C SER A 184 -3.35 -28.98 2.53
N SER A 185 -3.55 -29.59 1.35
CA SER A 185 -3.68 -28.84 0.11
C SER A 185 -4.84 -27.84 0.12
N ASP A 186 -5.94 -28.18 0.80
CA ASP A 186 -7.11 -27.31 0.91
C ASP A 186 -6.83 -26.11 1.82
N GLU A 187 -6.14 -26.31 2.95
CA GLU A 187 -5.72 -25.23 3.85
C GLU A 187 -4.71 -24.28 3.18
N LEU A 188 -3.77 -24.84 2.40
CA LEU A 188 -2.82 -24.03 1.61
C LEU A 188 -3.54 -23.20 0.54
N ALA A 189 -4.49 -23.82 -0.18
CA ALA A 189 -5.28 -23.13 -1.19
C ALA A 189 -6.13 -22.02 -0.58
N GLU A 190 -6.77 -22.26 0.58
CA GLU A 190 -7.52 -21.24 1.31
C GLU A 190 -6.60 -20.09 1.77
N GLY A 191 -5.41 -20.43 2.28
CA GLY A 191 -4.41 -19.43 2.69
C GLY A 191 -3.98 -18.54 1.53
N LYS A 192 -3.63 -19.10 0.38
CA LYS A 192 -3.27 -18.35 -0.83
C LYS A 192 -4.41 -17.46 -1.34
N ALA A 193 -5.65 -17.96 -1.29
CA ALA A 193 -6.84 -17.22 -1.72
C ALA A 193 -7.11 -15.96 -0.87
N LYS A 194 -6.48 -15.80 0.32
CA LYS A 194 -6.57 -14.55 1.09
C LYS A 194 -6.04 -13.34 0.33
N LEU A 195 -5.10 -13.54 -0.61
CA LEU A 195 -4.61 -12.45 -1.46
C LEU A 195 -5.67 -11.91 -2.45
N ASP A 196 -6.74 -12.63 -2.71
CA ASP A 196 -7.83 -12.14 -3.55
C ASP A 196 -8.66 -11.04 -2.86
N ASP A 197 -8.55 -10.95 -1.53
CA ASP A 197 -9.32 -10.03 -0.69
C ASP A 197 -8.49 -8.86 -0.13
N VAL A 198 -7.23 -8.67 -0.55
CA VAL A 198 -6.35 -7.63 0.03
C VAL A 198 -6.73 -6.21 -0.40
N SER A 199 -7.44 -6.04 -1.51
CA SER A 199 -7.88 -4.71 -1.97
C SER A 199 -8.95 -4.13 -1.05
N VAL A 200 -8.77 -2.90 -0.58
CA VAL A 200 -9.77 -2.11 0.16
C VAL A 200 -10.25 -0.88 -0.63
N VAL A 201 -9.94 -0.84 -1.93
CA VAL A 201 -10.32 0.30 -2.79
C VAL A 201 -11.82 0.56 -2.77
N LYS A 202 -12.63 -0.49 -2.85
CA LYS A 202 -14.09 -0.38 -2.86
C LYS A 202 -14.62 0.15 -1.54
N GLU A 203 -14.11 -0.38 -0.42
CA GLU A 203 -14.47 0.01 0.93
C GLU A 203 -14.08 1.46 1.21
N GLY A 204 -12.85 1.85 0.90
CA GLY A 204 -12.34 3.20 1.12
C GLY A 204 -13.10 4.25 0.32
N VAL A 205 -13.36 3.99 -0.98
CA VAL A 205 -14.15 4.90 -1.83
C VAL A 205 -15.60 5.04 -1.34
N ILE A 206 -16.22 3.96 -0.84
CA ILE A 206 -17.57 4.04 -0.27
C ILE A 206 -17.57 4.83 1.04
N ALA A 207 -16.62 4.54 1.93
CA ALA A 207 -16.46 5.22 3.21
C ALA A 207 -16.19 6.73 3.00
N GLY A 208 -15.34 7.07 2.03
CA GLY A 208 -15.09 8.46 1.64
C GLY A 208 -16.33 9.23 1.21
N LYS A 209 -17.24 8.58 0.47
CA LYS A 209 -18.51 9.19 0.05
C LYS A 209 -19.52 9.37 1.20
N ILE A 210 -19.48 8.47 2.18
CA ILE A 210 -20.33 8.56 3.39
C ILE A 210 -19.80 9.64 4.33
N GLY A 211 -18.48 9.79 4.37
CA GLY A 211 -17.75 10.67 5.28
C GLY A 211 -17.31 9.91 6.55
N THR A 212 -16.00 9.94 6.81
CA THR A 212 -15.36 9.40 8.01
C THR A 212 -14.46 10.47 8.61
N HIS A 213 -14.05 10.30 9.87
CA HIS A 213 -13.05 11.17 10.49
C HIS A 213 -11.60 10.69 10.26
N GLY A 214 -11.43 9.58 9.57
CA GLY A 214 -10.14 9.03 9.18
C GLY A 214 -10.27 7.59 8.73
N MET A 215 -9.36 7.18 7.90
CA MET A 215 -9.19 5.80 7.45
C MET A 215 -7.71 5.48 7.39
N HIS A 216 -7.37 4.22 7.51
CA HIS A 216 -6.02 3.69 7.37
C HIS A 216 -6.11 2.25 6.90
N ASP A 217 -5.30 1.85 5.95
CA ASP A 217 -5.18 0.44 5.62
C ASP A 217 -4.30 -0.29 6.66
N VAL A 218 -4.52 -1.59 6.80
CA VAL A 218 -3.81 -2.39 7.80
C VAL A 218 -2.64 -3.11 7.13
N THR A 219 -1.44 -2.58 7.27
CA THR A 219 -0.19 -3.10 6.70
C THR A 219 0.80 -3.53 7.78
N GLU A 220 2.03 -3.02 7.81
CA GLU A 220 3.05 -3.34 8.82
C GLU A 220 2.60 -2.94 10.22
N GLY A 221 2.82 -3.82 11.19
CA GLY A 221 2.32 -3.65 12.56
C GLY A 221 0.90 -4.17 12.77
N GLY A 222 0.21 -4.58 11.69
CA GLY A 222 -1.13 -5.15 11.74
C GLY A 222 -2.16 -4.18 12.31
N LEU A 223 -3.29 -4.72 12.77
CA LEU A 223 -4.41 -3.92 13.29
C LEU A 223 -3.99 -2.98 14.44
N LEU A 224 -3.15 -3.45 15.36
CA LEU A 224 -2.72 -2.62 16.49
C LEU A 224 -1.81 -1.49 16.04
N GLY A 225 -0.96 -1.73 15.04
CA GLY A 225 -0.12 -0.69 14.42
C GLY A 225 -0.98 0.41 13.78
N ALA A 226 -1.92 0.04 12.91
CA ALA A 226 -2.81 0.97 12.24
C ALA A 226 -3.63 1.81 13.24
N VAL A 227 -4.22 1.18 14.27
CA VAL A 227 -4.96 1.92 15.33
C VAL A 227 -4.04 2.88 16.07
N TRP A 228 -2.82 2.46 16.40
CA TRP A 228 -1.85 3.33 17.07
C TRP A 228 -1.46 4.53 16.19
N GLU A 229 -1.21 4.31 14.90
CA GLU A 229 -0.85 5.37 13.95
C GLU A 229 -1.96 6.41 13.82
N ILE A 230 -3.22 5.98 13.63
CA ILE A 230 -4.37 6.90 13.56
C ILE A 230 -4.55 7.68 14.88
N CYS A 231 -4.43 7.01 16.02
CA CYS A 231 -4.54 7.69 17.32
C CYS A 231 -3.41 8.70 17.52
N ASN A 232 -2.19 8.32 17.17
CA ASN A 232 -1.01 9.17 17.33
C ASN A 232 -1.09 10.43 16.45
N ILE A 233 -1.46 10.30 15.17
CA ILE A 233 -1.58 11.44 14.25
C ILE A 233 -2.71 12.38 14.69
N SER A 234 -3.78 11.85 15.26
CA SER A 234 -4.92 12.62 15.80
C SER A 234 -4.70 13.12 17.23
N SER A 235 -3.51 12.88 17.83
CA SER A 235 -3.19 13.22 19.21
C SER A 235 -4.19 12.64 20.22
N LEU A 236 -4.67 11.42 19.96
CA LEU A 236 -5.55 10.64 20.83
C LEU A 236 -4.76 9.53 21.53
N GLY A 237 -5.25 9.10 22.69
CA GLY A 237 -4.67 8.03 23.50
C GLY A 237 -5.60 6.87 23.74
#